data_4a1519555cd79e59e3f50e2e15770447
#
_entry.id   4a1519555cd79e59e3f50e2e15770447
#
_cell.length_a   1.000
_cell.length_b   1.000
_cell.length_c   1.000
_cell.angle_alpha   90.00
_cell.angle_beta   90.00
_cell.angle_gamma   90.00
#
_symmetry.space_group_name_H-M   'P 1'
#
loop_
_entity.id
_entity.type
_entity.pdbx_description
1 polymer ?
#
loop_
_entity_poly.entity_id
_entity_poly.type
_entity_poly.pdbx_seq_one_letter_code
_entity_poly.pdbx_strand_id
1 'polypeptide(L)'
;MKNKGKFLIIGISGALFALLIVLLRCVDDEAIGAAGTSVGLSHLNRFVFELTGVNMVWYNITDWLGLAAIFAAFLFAATGLVQVIKRRSILKVDKEILALGGLYILVIGIYVLFENVIVNYRPIIMPGCSNPEASFPSSHTMLVCVIMGNTIIIIGKYIKKKSLCMVIRGICAAVIAVTVVGRLISGVHWFTDILGGLLISTFLLALFSVLITEEDNK
;
A
#
# COMPACT_ATOMS: atom_id res chain seq x y z
N MET A 1 16.33 -22.88 -2.24
CA MET A 1 15.91 -22.36 -3.57
C MET A 1 14.65 -21.49 -3.54
N LYS A 2 13.65 -21.73 -2.67
CA LYS A 2 12.39 -20.94 -2.59
C LYS A 2 12.54 -19.43 -2.34
N ASN A 3 13.60 -18.96 -1.69
CA ASN A 3 13.75 -17.55 -1.35
C ASN A 3 14.42 -16.71 -2.44
N LYS A 4 15.16 -17.30 -3.41
CA LYS A 4 15.85 -16.53 -4.47
C LYS A 4 14.90 -15.63 -5.27
N GLY A 5 13.72 -16.15 -5.66
CA GLY A 5 12.72 -15.38 -6.38
C GLY A 5 12.16 -14.21 -5.57
N LYS A 6 11.97 -14.38 -4.25
CA LYS A 6 11.48 -13.33 -3.36
C LYS A 6 12.52 -12.21 -3.20
N PHE A 7 13.79 -12.55 -3.01
CA PHE A 7 14.87 -11.56 -2.97
C PHE A 7 15.00 -10.78 -4.30
N LEU A 8 14.78 -11.47 -5.42
CA LEU A 8 14.76 -10.81 -6.73
C LEU A 8 13.61 -9.80 -6.82
N ILE A 9 12.40 -10.17 -6.36
CA ILE A 9 11.26 -9.26 -6.33
C ILE A 9 11.54 -8.05 -5.44
N ILE A 10 12.12 -8.25 -4.25
CA ILE A 10 12.54 -7.17 -3.34
C ILE A 10 13.51 -6.23 -4.06
N GLY A 11 14.57 -6.78 -4.67
CA GLY A 11 15.56 -5.98 -5.38
C GLY A 11 14.97 -5.18 -6.54
N ILE A 12 14.18 -5.83 -7.40
CA ILE A 12 13.56 -5.19 -8.56
C ILE A 12 12.55 -4.12 -8.13
N SER A 13 11.60 -4.44 -7.23
CA SER A 13 10.58 -3.47 -6.81
C SER A 13 11.17 -2.28 -6.05
N GLY A 14 12.17 -2.51 -5.21
CA GLY A 14 12.90 -1.45 -4.53
C GLY A 14 13.69 -0.55 -5.50
N ALA A 15 14.40 -1.16 -6.46
CA ALA A 15 15.13 -0.41 -7.48
C ALA A 15 14.19 0.40 -8.39
N LEU A 16 13.07 -0.17 -8.81
CA LEU A 16 12.07 0.54 -9.62
C LEU A 16 11.39 1.67 -8.83
N PHE A 17 11.13 1.48 -7.53
CA PHE A 17 10.59 2.54 -6.68
C PHE A 17 11.57 3.70 -6.54
N ALA A 18 12.85 3.42 -6.28
CA ALA A 18 13.90 4.43 -6.21
C ALA A 18 14.07 5.15 -7.56
N LEU A 19 14.09 4.41 -8.67
CA LEU A 19 14.16 4.96 -10.01
C LEU A 19 12.97 5.89 -10.30
N LEU A 20 11.75 5.49 -9.92
CA LEU A 20 10.56 6.31 -10.10
C LEU A 20 10.68 7.64 -9.35
N ILE A 21 11.21 7.67 -8.12
CA ILE A 21 11.46 8.92 -7.38
C ILE A 21 12.46 9.80 -8.12
N VAL A 22 13.55 9.22 -8.64
CA VAL A 22 14.54 9.98 -9.42
C VAL A 22 13.92 10.57 -10.68
N LEU A 23 13.13 9.79 -11.41
CA LEU A 23 12.44 10.27 -12.61
C LEU A 23 11.46 11.41 -12.29
N LEU A 24 10.69 11.30 -11.19
CA LEU A 24 9.76 12.34 -10.75
C LEU A 24 10.46 13.64 -10.32
N ARG A 25 11.72 13.56 -9.93
CA ARG A 25 12.52 14.74 -9.52
C ARG A 25 13.34 15.37 -10.65
N CYS A 26 13.62 14.61 -11.70
CA CYS A 26 14.61 15.02 -12.70
C CYS A 26 14.05 15.09 -14.13
N VAL A 27 12.87 14.52 -14.39
CA VAL A 27 12.37 14.39 -15.75
C VAL A 27 10.99 15.01 -15.88
N ASP A 28 10.84 15.90 -16.87
CA ASP A 28 9.55 16.43 -17.31
C ASP A 28 8.73 17.05 -16.15
N ASP A 29 9.36 18.01 -15.47
CA ASP A 29 8.79 18.69 -14.30
C ASP A 29 8.10 19.99 -14.73
N GLU A 30 6.74 20.05 -14.58
CA GLU A 30 5.93 21.21 -14.92
C GLU A 30 4.93 21.54 -13.78
N ALA A 31 4.51 22.79 -13.75
CA ALA A 31 3.56 23.33 -12.77
C ALA A 31 2.10 22.94 -13.11
N ILE A 32 1.77 21.65 -13.09
CA ILE A 32 0.45 21.11 -13.40
C ILE A 32 -0.38 20.69 -12.15
N GLY A 33 0.24 20.69 -10.98
CA GLY A 33 -0.44 20.34 -9.74
C GLY A 33 -1.33 21.44 -9.19
N ALA A 34 -2.07 21.12 -8.12
CA ALA A 34 -2.94 22.08 -7.44
C ALA A 34 -2.16 23.35 -7.04
N ALA A 35 -2.77 24.51 -7.22
CA ALA A 35 -2.16 25.83 -6.97
C ALA A 35 -0.83 26.06 -7.73
N GLY A 36 -0.61 25.40 -8.87
CA GLY A 36 0.60 25.55 -9.68
C GLY A 36 1.82 24.84 -9.10
N THR A 37 1.62 23.82 -8.28
CA THR A 37 2.71 22.99 -7.77
C THR A 37 3.34 22.15 -8.86
N SER A 38 4.66 21.94 -8.77
CA SER A 38 5.44 21.17 -9.72
C SER A 38 5.16 19.67 -9.60
N VAL A 39 5.13 18.98 -10.73
CA VAL A 39 4.85 17.54 -10.84
C VAL A 39 5.77 16.94 -11.90
N GLY A 40 6.59 15.97 -11.51
CA GLY A 40 7.46 15.25 -12.42
C GLY A 40 6.70 14.26 -13.30
N LEU A 41 7.30 13.86 -14.44
CA LEU A 41 6.65 13.06 -15.49
C LEU A 41 5.29 13.69 -15.89
N SER A 42 5.30 15.00 -16.04
CA SER A 42 4.10 15.84 -16.16
C SER A 42 3.23 15.45 -17.35
N HIS A 43 3.81 15.17 -18.53
CA HIS A 43 3.07 14.76 -19.73
C HIS A 43 2.31 13.44 -19.50
N LEU A 44 2.95 12.44 -18.88
CA LEU A 44 2.30 11.18 -18.56
C LEU A 44 1.18 11.36 -17.53
N ASN A 45 1.46 12.10 -16.46
CA ASN A 45 0.51 12.33 -15.37
C ASN A 45 -0.70 13.15 -15.87
N ARG A 46 -0.47 14.19 -16.65
CA ARG A 46 -1.51 15.02 -17.29
C ARG A 46 -2.38 14.18 -18.23
N PHE A 47 -1.76 13.41 -19.12
CA PHE A 47 -2.49 12.55 -20.06
C PHE A 47 -3.45 11.60 -19.35
N VAL A 48 -2.99 10.91 -18.31
CA VAL A 48 -3.86 9.98 -17.56
C VAL A 48 -4.95 10.76 -16.80
N PHE A 49 -4.61 11.89 -16.19
CA PHE A 49 -5.57 12.71 -15.46
C PHE A 49 -6.68 13.25 -16.37
N GLU A 50 -6.35 13.69 -17.59
CA GLU A 50 -7.33 14.14 -18.60
C GLU A 50 -8.27 13.03 -19.05
N LEU A 51 -7.80 11.77 -19.07
CA LEU A 51 -8.64 10.60 -19.39
C LEU A 51 -9.59 10.22 -18.24
N THR A 52 -9.17 10.36 -17.00
CA THR A 52 -9.94 9.90 -15.84
C THR A 52 -10.79 11.00 -15.22
N GLY A 53 -10.30 12.24 -15.26
CA GLY A 53 -10.92 13.38 -14.60
C GLY A 53 -10.95 13.25 -13.08
N VAL A 54 -11.87 13.98 -12.43
CA VAL A 54 -12.08 13.94 -10.98
C VAL A 54 -13.44 13.32 -10.66
N ASN A 55 -13.46 12.28 -9.83
CA ASN A 55 -14.67 11.59 -9.42
C ASN A 55 -14.68 11.28 -7.91
N MET A 56 -15.35 12.12 -7.13
CA MET A 56 -15.41 12.02 -5.67
C MET A 56 -16.23 10.81 -5.18
N VAL A 57 -17.08 10.21 -6.02
CA VAL A 57 -17.78 8.96 -5.65
C VAL A 57 -16.76 7.82 -5.53
N TRP A 58 -15.85 7.69 -6.50
CA TRP A 58 -14.76 6.70 -6.42
C TRP A 58 -13.78 7.00 -5.29
N TYR A 59 -13.53 8.28 -4.99
CA TYR A 59 -12.77 8.67 -3.81
C TYR A 59 -13.40 8.08 -2.55
N ASN A 60 -14.68 8.34 -2.30
CA ASN A 60 -15.42 7.88 -1.12
C ASN A 60 -15.47 6.33 -1.05
N ILE A 61 -15.72 5.65 -2.17
CA ILE A 61 -15.73 4.18 -2.21
C ILE A 61 -14.38 3.63 -1.75
N THR A 62 -13.29 4.16 -2.28
CA THR A 62 -11.94 3.69 -1.93
C THR A 62 -11.52 4.05 -0.51
N ASP A 63 -12.05 5.14 0.05
CA ASP A 63 -11.89 5.50 1.45
C ASP A 63 -12.53 4.46 2.39
N TRP A 64 -13.78 4.06 2.11
CA TRP A 64 -14.44 2.99 2.84
C TRP A 64 -13.70 1.64 2.73
N LEU A 65 -13.15 1.33 1.55
CA LEU A 65 -12.31 0.13 1.38
C LEU A 65 -11.01 0.23 2.18
N GLY A 66 -10.43 1.43 2.32
CA GLY A 66 -9.31 1.70 3.21
C GLY A 66 -9.65 1.41 4.68
N LEU A 67 -10.82 1.87 5.14
CA LEU A 67 -11.32 1.57 6.49
C LEU A 67 -11.55 0.07 6.69
N ALA A 68 -12.08 -0.64 5.69
CA ALA A 68 -12.23 -2.10 5.74
C ALA A 68 -10.87 -2.81 5.85
N ALA A 69 -9.84 -2.31 5.16
CA ALA A 69 -8.48 -2.82 5.29
C ALA A 69 -7.91 -2.58 6.70
N ILE A 70 -8.08 -1.38 7.26
CA ILE A 70 -7.66 -1.07 8.64
C ILE A 70 -8.37 -1.98 9.64
N PHE A 71 -9.67 -2.27 9.43
CA PHE A 71 -10.40 -3.21 10.27
C PHE A 71 -9.81 -4.63 10.19
N ALA A 72 -9.40 -5.10 9.01
CA ALA A 72 -8.69 -6.37 8.87
C ALA A 72 -7.35 -6.38 9.64
N ALA A 73 -6.57 -5.29 9.58
CA ALA A 73 -5.34 -5.14 10.36
C ALA A 73 -5.62 -5.17 11.87
N PHE A 74 -6.71 -4.53 12.32
CA PHE A 74 -7.16 -4.56 13.71
C PHE A 74 -7.49 -5.99 14.18
N LEU A 75 -8.12 -6.83 13.33
CA LEU A 75 -8.41 -8.22 13.68
C LEU A 75 -7.11 -9.04 13.89
N PHE A 76 -6.06 -8.80 13.11
CA PHE A 76 -4.75 -9.40 13.35
C PHE A 76 -4.10 -8.88 14.64
N ALA A 77 -4.19 -7.59 14.92
CA ALA A 77 -3.69 -7.01 16.16
C ALA A 77 -4.43 -7.60 17.39
N ALA A 78 -5.75 -7.72 17.32
CA ALA A 78 -6.57 -8.36 18.36
C ALA A 78 -6.18 -9.84 18.55
N THR A 79 -5.92 -10.56 17.46
CA THR A 79 -5.42 -11.95 17.50
C THR A 79 -4.08 -12.01 18.24
N GLY A 80 -3.16 -11.11 17.93
CA GLY A 80 -1.88 -10.99 18.62
C GLY A 80 -2.05 -10.72 20.12
N LEU A 81 -2.91 -9.78 20.48
CA LEU A 81 -3.20 -9.44 21.88
C LEU A 81 -3.75 -10.66 22.65
N VAL A 82 -4.70 -11.38 22.06
CA VAL A 82 -5.25 -12.63 22.66
C VAL A 82 -4.14 -13.66 22.87
N GLN A 83 -3.20 -13.79 21.91
CA GLN A 83 -2.07 -14.70 22.07
C GLN A 83 -1.11 -14.25 23.18
N VAL A 84 -0.80 -12.96 23.29
CA VAL A 84 0.01 -12.43 24.40
C VAL A 84 -0.62 -12.76 25.75
N ILE A 85 -1.92 -12.50 25.92
CA ILE A 85 -2.64 -12.74 27.18
C ILE A 85 -2.63 -14.24 27.54
N LYS A 86 -2.99 -15.11 26.56
CA LYS A 86 -3.05 -16.56 26.79
C LYS A 86 -1.69 -17.19 27.03
N ARG A 87 -0.67 -16.77 26.31
CA ARG A 87 0.69 -17.35 26.38
C ARG A 87 1.59 -16.62 27.35
N ARG A 88 1.12 -15.50 27.93
CA ARG A 88 1.82 -14.65 28.92
C ARG A 88 3.23 -14.18 28.46
N SER A 89 3.44 -14.04 27.15
CA SER A 89 4.72 -13.60 26.58
C SER A 89 4.53 -13.14 25.14
N ILE A 90 5.08 -11.98 24.81
CA ILE A 90 5.12 -11.47 23.43
C ILE A 90 5.96 -12.36 22.52
N LEU A 91 7.04 -12.96 23.03
CA LEU A 91 7.92 -13.85 22.27
C LEU A 91 7.25 -15.19 21.89
N LYS A 92 6.09 -15.50 22.48
CA LYS A 92 5.30 -16.69 22.16
C LYS A 92 4.15 -16.40 21.20
N VAL A 93 4.01 -15.16 20.73
CA VAL A 93 3.05 -14.79 19.67
C VAL A 93 3.49 -15.44 18.36
N ASP A 94 2.53 -15.79 17.50
CA ASP A 94 2.85 -16.34 16.19
C ASP A 94 3.72 -15.36 15.40
N LYS A 95 4.77 -15.87 14.77
CA LYS A 95 5.77 -15.08 14.03
C LYS A 95 5.13 -14.19 12.94
N GLU A 96 4.09 -14.69 12.29
CA GLU A 96 3.38 -13.96 11.26
C GLU A 96 2.68 -12.71 11.83
N ILE A 97 2.13 -12.82 13.03
CA ILE A 97 1.49 -11.68 13.72
C ILE A 97 2.54 -10.65 14.14
N LEU A 98 3.68 -11.10 14.67
CA LEU A 98 4.80 -10.19 15.01
C LEU A 98 5.36 -9.51 13.77
N ALA A 99 5.56 -10.27 12.68
CA ALA A 99 6.02 -9.73 11.41
C ALA A 99 5.03 -8.72 10.81
N LEU A 100 3.70 -8.96 10.91
CA LEU A 100 2.67 -7.99 10.54
C LEU A 100 2.78 -6.70 11.36
N GLY A 101 2.95 -6.81 12.67
CA GLY A 101 3.12 -5.64 13.55
C GLY A 101 4.30 -4.78 13.12
N GLY A 102 5.47 -5.39 12.90
CA GLY A 102 6.66 -4.69 12.41
C GLY A 102 6.45 -4.06 11.03
N LEU A 103 5.77 -4.78 10.13
CA LEU A 103 5.49 -4.29 8.79
C LEU A 103 4.52 -3.09 8.80
N TYR A 104 3.49 -3.12 9.65
CA TYR A 104 2.54 -2.00 9.74
C TYR A 104 3.20 -0.75 10.37
N ILE A 105 4.12 -0.92 11.32
CA ILE A 105 4.95 0.19 11.81
C ILE A 105 5.78 0.77 10.65
N LEU A 106 6.36 -0.07 9.80
CA LEU A 106 7.12 0.38 8.64
C LEU A 106 6.23 1.11 7.62
N VAL A 107 5.02 0.64 7.36
CA VAL A 107 4.04 1.32 6.50
C VAL A 107 3.70 2.71 7.03
N ILE A 108 3.45 2.84 8.33
CA ILE A 108 3.21 4.15 8.98
C ILE A 108 4.46 5.04 8.85
N GLY A 109 5.65 4.50 9.08
CA GLY A 109 6.91 5.24 8.93
C GLY A 109 7.12 5.75 7.49
N ILE A 110 6.83 4.93 6.48
CA ILE A 110 6.89 5.35 5.06
C ILE A 110 5.86 6.44 4.78
N TYR A 111 4.62 6.30 5.27
CA TYR A 111 3.60 7.32 5.14
C TYR A 111 4.07 8.66 5.72
N VAL A 112 4.51 8.68 6.97
CA VAL A 112 5.01 9.89 7.64
C VAL A 112 6.22 10.48 6.92
N LEU A 113 7.12 9.64 6.40
CA LEU A 113 8.28 10.08 5.64
C LEU A 113 7.83 10.90 4.40
N PHE A 114 6.91 10.37 3.60
CA PHE A 114 6.49 11.02 2.35
C PHE A 114 5.48 12.15 2.55
N GLU A 115 4.82 12.25 3.69
CA GLU A 115 4.10 13.48 4.09
C GLU A 115 5.06 14.65 4.37
N ASN A 116 6.28 14.38 4.84
CA ASN A 116 7.29 15.40 5.15
C ASN A 116 8.28 15.61 3.99
N VAL A 117 8.63 14.54 3.24
CA VAL A 117 9.51 14.60 2.07
C VAL A 117 8.63 14.54 0.82
N ILE A 118 8.02 15.68 0.48
CA ILE A 118 7.05 15.76 -0.61
C ILE A 118 7.74 15.53 -1.96
N VAL A 119 7.29 14.54 -2.71
CA VAL A 119 7.74 14.24 -4.08
C VAL A 119 6.82 14.92 -5.09
N ASN A 120 5.51 14.69 -5.01
CA ASN A 120 4.48 15.37 -5.77
C ASN A 120 3.38 15.88 -4.85
N TYR A 121 2.69 16.94 -5.28
CA TYR A 121 1.41 17.39 -4.71
C TYR A 121 0.24 16.80 -5.48
N ARG A 122 -0.95 16.76 -4.86
CA ARG A 122 -2.17 16.27 -5.50
C ARG A 122 -2.56 17.08 -6.73
N PRO A 123 -3.29 16.46 -7.69
CA PRO A 123 -3.87 17.17 -8.84
C PRO A 123 -4.82 18.29 -8.45
N ILE A 124 -5.54 18.13 -7.35
CA ILE A 124 -6.57 19.05 -6.85
C ILE A 124 -6.38 19.37 -5.37
N ILE A 125 -6.86 20.51 -4.94
CA ILE A 125 -7.03 20.81 -3.52
C ILE A 125 -8.22 20.01 -3.00
N MET A 126 -7.99 19.24 -1.95
CA MET A 126 -9.04 18.38 -1.38
C MET A 126 -10.15 19.21 -0.71
N PRO A 127 -11.41 18.75 -0.77
CA PRO A 127 -12.51 19.44 -0.09
C PRO A 127 -12.22 19.62 1.40
N GLY A 128 -12.33 20.85 1.88
CA GLY A 128 -12.03 21.21 3.28
C GLY A 128 -10.58 21.59 3.57
N CYS A 129 -9.67 21.43 2.60
CA CYS A 129 -8.27 21.88 2.70
C CYS A 129 -8.08 23.25 2.03
N SER A 130 -7.14 24.04 2.53
CA SER A 130 -6.77 25.34 1.95
C SER A 130 -5.46 25.27 1.15
N ASN A 131 -4.66 24.25 1.36
CA ASN A 131 -3.34 24.09 0.76
C ASN A 131 -3.24 22.77 -0.01
N PRO A 132 -2.34 22.68 -1.03
CA PRO A 132 -2.01 21.44 -1.67
C PRO A 132 -1.44 20.41 -0.66
N GLU A 133 -1.86 19.16 -0.77
CA GLU A 133 -1.38 18.05 0.06
C GLU A 133 -0.38 17.18 -0.70
N ALA A 134 0.52 16.51 0.02
CA ALA A 134 1.39 15.50 -0.54
C ALA A 134 0.57 14.38 -1.19
N SER A 135 1.05 13.83 -2.31
CA SER A 135 0.33 12.77 -3.04
C SER A 135 1.12 11.48 -3.23
N PHE A 136 2.44 11.57 -3.32
CA PHE A 136 3.30 10.43 -3.62
C PHE A 136 3.94 9.82 -2.35
N PRO A 137 4.00 8.48 -2.26
CA PRO A 137 3.19 7.51 -2.99
C PRO A 137 1.74 7.49 -2.48
N SER A 138 0.79 7.00 -3.27
CA SER A 138 -0.60 6.89 -2.81
C SER A 138 -0.71 6.02 -1.56
N SER A 139 -1.01 6.66 -0.42
CA SER A 139 -1.10 6.02 0.89
C SER A 139 -2.19 4.96 0.95
N HIS A 140 -3.37 5.21 0.34
CA HIS A 140 -4.46 4.23 0.26
C HIS A 140 -4.08 3.02 -0.58
N THR A 141 -3.42 3.22 -1.72
CA THR A 141 -2.90 2.12 -2.55
C THR A 141 -1.92 1.27 -1.75
N MET A 142 -0.94 1.91 -1.10
CA MET A 142 0.05 1.21 -0.28
C MET A 142 -0.60 0.43 0.86
N LEU A 143 -1.45 1.08 1.65
CA LEU A 143 -2.07 0.49 2.85
C LEU A 143 -2.97 -0.70 2.48
N VAL A 144 -3.87 -0.52 1.50
CA VAL A 144 -4.81 -1.59 1.10
C VAL A 144 -4.06 -2.77 0.48
N CYS A 145 -3.09 -2.51 -0.43
CA CYS A 145 -2.31 -3.57 -1.05
C CYS A 145 -1.51 -4.37 0.00
N VAL A 146 -0.89 -3.71 0.97
CA VAL A 146 -0.11 -4.38 2.02
C VAL A 146 -1.02 -5.20 2.94
N ILE A 147 -2.09 -4.61 3.47
CA ILE A 147 -2.95 -5.31 4.44
C ILE A 147 -3.70 -6.47 3.78
N MET A 148 -4.35 -6.23 2.65
CA MET A 148 -5.10 -7.27 1.94
C MET A 148 -4.17 -8.34 1.34
N GLY A 149 -3.00 -7.92 0.81
CA GLY A 149 -1.99 -8.84 0.30
C GLY A 149 -1.44 -9.77 1.39
N ASN A 150 -1.13 -9.23 2.57
CA ASN A 150 -0.72 -10.05 3.72
C ASN A 150 -1.83 -11.00 4.17
N THR A 151 -3.08 -10.52 4.18
CA THR A 151 -4.24 -11.36 4.49
C THR A 151 -4.31 -12.56 3.53
N ILE A 152 -4.15 -12.33 2.22
CA ILE A 152 -4.11 -13.43 1.22
C ILE A 152 -3.02 -14.44 1.55
N ILE A 153 -1.85 -13.99 1.98
CA ILE A 153 -0.70 -14.85 2.27
C ILE A 153 -0.96 -15.74 3.49
N ILE A 154 -1.47 -15.17 4.59
CA ILE A 154 -1.47 -15.86 5.89
C ILE A 154 -2.82 -16.44 6.30
N ILE A 155 -3.94 -16.09 5.65
CA ILE A 155 -5.29 -16.46 6.11
C ILE A 155 -5.49 -17.97 6.23
N GLY A 156 -4.81 -18.76 5.39
CA GLY A 156 -4.85 -20.22 5.44
C GLY A 156 -4.27 -20.85 6.71
N LYS A 157 -3.47 -20.10 7.48
CA LYS A 157 -2.97 -20.55 8.79
C LYS A 157 -4.06 -20.48 9.86
N TYR A 158 -4.92 -19.49 9.78
CA TYR A 158 -5.95 -19.21 10.80
C TYR A 158 -7.31 -19.83 10.48
N ILE A 159 -7.61 -20.06 9.20
CA ILE A 159 -8.88 -20.63 8.76
C ILE A 159 -8.63 -22.00 8.11
N LYS A 160 -9.21 -23.08 8.72
CA LYS A 160 -9.04 -24.46 8.25
C LYS A 160 -9.89 -24.79 7.01
N LYS A 161 -11.06 -24.14 6.86
CA LYS A 161 -12.01 -24.41 5.77
C LYS A 161 -11.50 -23.80 4.46
N LYS A 162 -11.03 -24.65 3.52
CA LYS A 162 -10.45 -24.23 2.24
C LYS A 162 -11.37 -23.30 1.43
N SER A 163 -12.68 -23.61 1.36
CA SER A 163 -13.65 -22.78 0.64
C SER A 163 -13.72 -21.35 1.22
N LEU A 164 -13.73 -21.22 2.54
CA LEU A 164 -13.74 -19.90 3.20
C LEU A 164 -12.43 -19.13 2.95
N CYS A 165 -11.28 -19.81 2.98
CA CYS A 165 -10.00 -19.19 2.61
C CYS A 165 -10.01 -18.66 1.18
N MET A 166 -10.55 -19.42 0.22
CA MET A 166 -10.66 -18.98 -1.17
C MET A 166 -11.56 -17.75 -1.31
N VAL A 167 -12.70 -17.73 -0.65
CA VAL A 167 -13.63 -16.59 -0.65
C VAL A 167 -12.95 -15.35 -0.08
N ILE A 168 -12.29 -15.45 1.08
CA ILE A 168 -11.58 -14.31 1.70
C ILE A 168 -10.46 -13.80 0.78
N ARG A 169 -9.68 -14.69 0.18
CA ARG A 169 -8.63 -14.30 -0.78
C ARG A 169 -9.21 -13.60 -1.99
N GLY A 170 -10.34 -14.08 -2.52
CA GLY A 170 -11.04 -13.44 -3.62
C GLY A 170 -11.54 -12.03 -3.26
N ILE A 171 -12.14 -11.88 -2.08
CA ILE A 171 -12.57 -10.57 -1.55
C ILE A 171 -11.37 -9.63 -1.41
N CYS A 172 -10.26 -10.08 -0.79
CA CYS A 172 -9.06 -9.25 -0.64
C CYS A 172 -8.49 -8.81 -2.00
N ALA A 173 -8.43 -9.72 -2.98
CA ALA A 173 -7.97 -9.40 -4.33
C ALA A 173 -8.89 -8.38 -5.02
N ALA A 174 -10.21 -8.53 -4.88
CA ALA A 174 -11.19 -7.58 -5.40
C ALA A 174 -11.04 -6.19 -4.74
N VAL A 175 -10.88 -6.14 -3.41
CA VAL A 175 -10.64 -4.88 -2.67
C VAL A 175 -9.38 -4.18 -3.17
N ILE A 176 -8.27 -4.91 -3.39
CA ILE A 176 -7.04 -4.35 -3.96
C ILE A 176 -7.34 -3.76 -5.35
N ALA A 177 -7.94 -4.56 -6.25
CA ALA A 177 -8.20 -4.12 -7.63
C ALA A 177 -9.10 -2.89 -7.67
N VAL A 178 -10.22 -2.90 -6.93
CA VAL A 178 -11.16 -1.77 -6.86
C VAL A 178 -10.50 -0.54 -6.26
N THR A 179 -9.65 -0.68 -5.24
CA THR A 179 -8.93 0.46 -4.64
C THR A 179 -7.94 1.07 -5.62
N VAL A 180 -7.11 0.26 -6.28
CA VAL A 180 -6.10 0.73 -7.24
C VAL A 180 -6.76 1.48 -8.40
N VAL A 181 -7.75 0.85 -9.05
CA VAL A 181 -8.49 1.46 -10.16
C VAL A 181 -9.31 2.65 -9.70
N GLY A 182 -9.98 2.54 -8.56
CA GLY A 182 -10.82 3.61 -8.01
C GLY A 182 -9.99 4.84 -7.61
N ARG A 183 -8.80 4.67 -7.04
CA ARG A 183 -7.89 5.81 -6.76
C ARG A 183 -7.41 6.48 -8.03
N LEU A 184 -7.18 5.73 -9.09
CA LEU A 184 -6.84 6.31 -10.39
C LEU A 184 -8.01 7.13 -10.97
N ILE A 185 -9.21 6.53 -11.00
CA ILE A 185 -10.44 7.19 -11.54
C ILE A 185 -10.90 8.35 -10.65
N SER A 186 -10.58 8.33 -9.35
CA SER A 186 -10.95 9.44 -8.45
C SER A 186 -10.27 10.76 -8.79
N GLY A 187 -9.13 10.72 -9.50
CA GLY A 187 -8.38 11.90 -9.92
C GLY A 187 -7.78 12.71 -8.76
N VAL A 188 -7.67 12.12 -7.56
CA VAL A 188 -7.02 12.77 -6.39
C VAL A 188 -5.54 12.41 -6.26
N HIS A 189 -5.06 11.52 -7.13
CA HIS A 189 -3.67 11.11 -7.24
C HIS A 189 -3.25 11.06 -8.69
N TRP A 190 -1.99 11.34 -8.95
CA TRP A 190 -1.36 11.11 -10.24
C TRP A 190 -1.20 9.60 -10.51
N PHE A 191 -1.10 9.23 -11.79
CA PHE A 191 -0.80 7.84 -12.16
C PHE A 191 0.48 7.33 -11.49
N THR A 192 1.51 8.17 -11.43
CA THR A 192 2.79 7.84 -10.82
C THR A 192 2.71 7.63 -9.31
N ASP A 193 1.76 8.28 -8.61
CA ASP A 193 1.53 8.05 -7.18
C ASP A 193 0.97 6.64 -6.93
N ILE A 194 0.05 6.20 -7.80
CA ILE A 194 -0.51 4.84 -7.75
C ILE A 194 0.57 3.81 -8.05
N LEU A 195 1.37 4.06 -9.09
CA LEU A 195 2.50 3.19 -9.44
C LEU A 195 3.51 3.08 -8.28
N GLY A 196 3.84 4.20 -7.65
CA GLY A 196 4.69 4.24 -6.45
C GLY A 196 4.10 3.41 -5.31
N GLY A 197 2.80 3.56 -5.03
CA GLY A 197 2.07 2.76 -4.05
C GLY A 197 2.12 1.26 -4.33
N LEU A 198 1.99 0.84 -5.60
CA LEU A 198 2.10 -0.57 -6.01
C LEU A 198 3.53 -1.12 -5.86
N LEU A 199 4.54 -0.35 -6.26
CA LEU A 199 5.95 -0.78 -6.18
C LEU A 199 6.38 -0.97 -4.74
N ILE A 200 6.10 -0.01 -3.86
CA ILE A 200 6.44 -0.13 -2.44
C ILE A 200 5.64 -1.23 -1.74
N SER A 201 4.37 -1.44 -2.10
CA SER A 201 3.57 -2.54 -1.59
C SER A 201 4.13 -3.90 -2.00
N THR A 202 4.56 -4.04 -3.26
CA THR A 202 5.18 -5.28 -3.78
C THR A 202 6.47 -5.58 -3.03
N PHE A 203 7.31 -4.57 -2.78
CA PHE A 203 8.52 -4.68 -1.96
C PHE A 203 8.19 -5.20 -0.56
N LEU A 204 7.22 -4.56 0.12
CA LEU A 204 6.83 -4.89 1.50
C LEU A 204 6.21 -6.29 1.62
N LEU A 205 5.37 -6.69 0.66
CA LEU A 205 4.78 -8.04 0.62
C LEU A 205 5.84 -9.12 0.39
N ALA A 206 6.81 -8.88 -0.49
CA ALA A 206 7.92 -9.80 -0.72
C ALA A 206 8.81 -9.91 0.52
N LEU A 207 9.12 -8.78 1.18
CA LEU A 207 9.86 -8.75 2.45
C LEU A 207 9.15 -9.57 3.52
N PHE A 208 7.84 -9.32 3.73
CA PHE A 208 7.03 -10.10 4.66
C PHE A 208 7.08 -11.60 4.34
N SER A 209 6.95 -11.97 3.07
CA SER A 209 6.99 -13.37 2.63
C SER A 209 8.34 -14.05 2.91
N VAL A 210 9.45 -13.31 2.89
CA VAL A 210 10.77 -13.83 3.30
C VAL A 210 10.80 -14.06 4.80
N LEU A 211 10.41 -13.04 5.60
CA LEU A 211 10.45 -13.09 7.06
C LEU A 211 9.69 -14.28 7.64
N ILE A 212 8.50 -14.60 7.10
CA ILE A 212 7.69 -15.72 7.60
C ILE A 212 8.16 -17.09 7.13
N THR A 213 9.02 -17.17 6.09
CA THR A 213 9.47 -18.46 5.51
C THR A 213 10.84 -18.90 6.03
N GLU A 214 11.73 -17.99 6.43
CA GLU A 214 13.10 -18.32 6.85
C GLU A 214 13.17 -19.18 8.11
N GLU A 215 12.16 -19.07 9.00
CA GLU A 215 12.14 -19.87 10.23
C GLU A 215 11.54 -21.27 10.09
N ASP A 216 10.83 -21.57 9.01
CA ASP A 216 10.29 -22.93 8.78
C ASP A 216 11.37 -23.95 8.36
N ASN A 217 12.62 -23.49 8.20
CA ASN A 217 13.77 -24.32 7.82
C ASN A 217 14.80 -24.52 8.97
N LYS A 218 14.48 -24.09 10.20
CA LYS A 218 15.25 -24.38 11.43
C LYS A 218 14.49 -25.36 12.31
#